data_f6465a2212ac8339b43d7e9fd5955e12
#
_entry.id   f6465a2212ac8339b43d7e9fd5955e12
#
_cell.length_a   1.000
_cell.length_b   1.000
_cell.length_c   1.000
_cell.angle_alpha   90.00
_cell.angle_beta   90.00
_cell.angle_gamma   90.00
#
_symmetry.space_group_name_H-M   'P 1'
#
loop_
_entity.id
_entity.type
_entity.pdbx_description
1 polymer ?
#
loop_
_entity_poly.entity_id
_entity_poly.type
_entity_poly.pdbx_seq_one_letter_code
_entity_poly.pdbx_strand_id
1 'polypeptide(L)'
;VDEHVSAPATADPVTVFTALAEILYQSDEPAQAYAALCLAATMLVPGCDHASMMLRDGRAHVTVAATDDIAYRVDSFERATGEGPCLDALDDDSAQLEADLRAGSRWPRLAAAVLEHTPVRGMMGFRLLVDQRKVGAVNLFSDTPGAFTADAAASASVLAAFTSVTVTAVTRGDDIASLRAGLTSNREIGKAVGLLMGLERLSEDEAFDLLRRTSQDMNIKVADLARRIVDPHRNGHRD
;
A
#
# COMPACT_ATOMS: atom_id res chain seq x y z
N VAL A 1 -44.23 -19.64 -4.24
CA VAL A 1 -43.89 -18.69 -3.19
C VAL A 1 -42.44 -18.32 -3.46
N ASP A 2 -42.29 -17.22 -4.21
CA ASP A 2 -40.94 -16.66 -4.49
C ASP A 2 -40.43 -15.97 -3.22
N GLU A 3 -39.52 -16.59 -2.55
CA GLU A 3 -38.72 -15.93 -1.51
C GLU A 3 -37.74 -14.97 -2.22
N HIS A 4 -38.09 -13.70 -2.30
CA HIS A 4 -37.16 -12.63 -2.58
C HIS A 4 -36.14 -12.60 -1.46
N VAL A 5 -34.97 -13.22 -1.67
CA VAL A 5 -33.78 -12.97 -0.86
C VAL A 5 -33.38 -11.50 -1.14
N SER A 6 -33.73 -10.63 -0.22
CA SER A 6 -33.32 -9.22 -0.24
C SER A 6 -31.79 -9.16 -0.18
N ALA A 7 -31.17 -8.57 -1.19
CA ALA A 7 -29.73 -8.29 -1.14
C ALA A 7 -29.41 -7.51 0.15
N PRO A 8 -28.27 -7.77 0.81
CA PRO A 8 -27.89 -7.01 1.98
C PRO A 8 -27.84 -5.53 1.64
N ALA A 9 -28.48 -4.71 2.48
CA ALA A 9 -28.52 -3.27 2.29
C ALA A 9 -27.07 -2.73 2.36
N THR A 10 -26.61 -2.11 1.28
CA THR A 10 -25.35 -1.38 1.29
C THR A 10 -25.41 -0.27 2.35
N ALA A 11 -24.31 -0.07 3.05
CA ALA A 11 -24.21 1.00 4.04
C ALA A 11 -24.39 2.37 3.36
N ASP A 12 -24.90 3.35 4.11
CA ASP A 12 -25.03 4.72 3.59
C ASP A 12 -23.63 5.27 3.20
N PRO A 13 -23.42 5.63 1.93
CA PRO A 13 -22.14 6.10 1.45
C PRO A 13 -21.60 7.31 2.23
N VAL A 14 -22.46 8.24 2.65
CA VAL A 14 -22.04 9.43 3.41
C VAL A 14 -21.43 9.02 4.74
N THR A 15 -22.06 8.07 5.43
CA THR A 15 -21.58 7.55 6.71
C THR A 15 -20.22 6.86 6.54
N VAL A 16 -20.06 6.00 5.50
CA VAL A 16 -18.81 5.27 5.27
C VAL A 16 -17.67 6.22 4.89
N PHE A 17 -17.91 7.16 3.96
CA PHE A 17 -16.86 8.13 3.59
C PHE A 17 -16.49 9.07 4.72
N THR A 18 -17.43 9.43 5.61
CA THR A 18 -17.12 10.23 6.80
C THR A 18 -16.21 9.46 7.76
N ALA A 19 -16.54 8.20 8.05
CA ALA A 19 -15.72 7.35 8.89
C ALA A 19 -14.33 7.11 8.29
N LEU A 20 -14.26 6.89 6.97
CA LEU A 20 -12.98 6.79 6.25
C LEU A 20 -12.13 8.06 6.41
N ALA A 21 -12.73 9.24 6.22
CA ALA A 21 -12.02 10.50 6.37
C ALA A 21 -11.45 10.67 7.78
N GLU A 22 -12.20 10.30 8.83
CA GLU A 22 -11.72 10.32 10.21
C GLU A 22 -10.54 9.36 10.44
N ILE A 23 -10.65 8.12 9.94
CA ILE A 23 -9.57 7.13 10.02
C ILE A 23 -8.31 7.66 9.33
N LEU A 24 -8.44 8.20 8.11
CA LEU A 24 -7.32 8.73 7.33
C LEU A 24 -6.66 9.94 8.00
N TYR A 25 -7.46 10.78 8.67
CA TYR A 25 -6.94 11.95 9.39
C TYR A 25 -6.20 11.57 10.67
N GLN A 26 -6.61 10.49 11.35
CA GLN A 26 -6.04 10.03 12.62
C GLN A 26 -4.93 8.99 12.45
N SER A 27 -4.81 8.38 11.26
CA SER A 27 -3.87 7.30 11.01
C SER A 27 -2.46 7.83 10.78
N ASP A 28 -1.54 7.46 11.65
CA ASP A 28 -0.09 7.68 11.44
C ASP A 28 0.55 6.56 10.60
N GLU A 29 -0.15 5.44 10.40
CA GLU A 29 0.35 4.26 9.67
C GLU A 29 -0.43 4.03 8.37
N PRO A 30 0.24 4.01 7.20
CA PRO A 30 -0.37 3.73 5.90
C PRO A 30 -1.20 2.44 5.85
N ALA A 31 -0.76 1.41 6.55
CA ALA A 31 -1.43 0.12 6.57
C ALA A 31 -2.88 0.20 7.10
N GLN A 32 -3.13 1.05 8.11
CA GLN A 32 -4.48 1.26 8.66
C GLN A 32 -5.40 1.91 7.64
N ALA A 33 -4.89 2.91 6.92
CA ALA A 33 -5.63 3.59 5.86
C ALA A 33 -6.01 2.61 4.73
N TYR A 34 -5.07 1.79 4.29
CA TYR A 34 -5.30 0.80 3.23
C TYR A 34 -6.30 -0.28 3.66
N ALA A 35 -6.22 -0.76 4.90
CA ALA A 35 -7.16 -1.73 5.45
C ALA A 35 -8.59 -1.15 5.52
N ALA A 36 -8.73 0.11 5.95
CA ALA A 36 -10.02 0.79 6.01
C ALA A 36 -10.64 0.95 4.61
N LEU A 37 -9.84 1.24 3.58
CA LEU A 37 -10.30 1.33 2.20
C LEU A 37 -10.79 -0.03 1.66
N CYS A 38 -10.08 -1.12 1.94
CA CYS A 38 -10.52 -2.46 1.58
C CYS A 38 -11.84 -2.81 2.27
N LEU A 39 -11.97 -2.51 3.57
CA LEU A 39 -13.22 -2.74 4.30
C LEU A 39 -14.38 -1.91 3.75
N ALA A 40 -14.13 -0.64 3.41
CA ALA A 40 -15.15 0.22 2.79
C ALA A 40 -15.64 -0.34 1.44
N ALA A 41 -14.79 -1.04 0.69
CA ALA A 41 -15.18 -1.68 -0.55
C ALA A 41 -16.29 -2.71 -0.34
N THR A 42 -16.20 -3.55 0.68
CA THR A 42 -17.23 -4.55 1.01
C THR A 42 -18.53 -3.92 1.51
N MET A 43 -18.48 -2.69 2.01
CA MET A 43 -19.66 -1.97 2.52
C MET A 43 -20.36 -1.13 1.44
N LEU A 44 -19.59 -0.59 0.48
CA LEU A 44 -20.09 0.38 -0.51
C LEU A 44 -20.37 -0.23 -1.87
N VAL A 45 -19.69 -1.32 -2.23
CA VAL A 45 -19.81 -1.93 -3.55
C VAL A 45 -20.74 -3.13 -3.48
N PRO A 46 -21.92 -3.06 -4.11
CA PRO A 46 -22.88 -4.16 -4.10
C PRO A 46 -22.25 -5.45 -4.63
N GLY A 47 -22.41 -6.55 -3.89
CA GLY A 47 -21.88 -7.85 -4.25
C GLY A 47 -20.39 -8.04 -4.02
N CYS A 48 -19.72 -7.10 -3.35
CA CYS A 48 -18.32 -7.25 -2.95
C CYS A 48 -18.24 -7.96 -1.59
N ASP A 49 -17.78 -9.20 -1.60
CA ASP A 49 -17.62 -10.02 -0.38
C ASP A 49 -16.21 -9.84 0.22
N HIS A 50 -15.19 -9.73 -0.65
CA HIS A 50 -13.79 -9.58 -0.24
C HIS A 50 -13.10 -8.50 -1.07
N ALA A 51 -12.11 -7.84 -0.48
CA ALA A 51 -11.32 -6.81 -1.16
C ALA A 51 -9.86 -6.83 -0.74
N SER A 52 -8.98 -6.44 -1.65
CA SER A 52 -7.56 -6.26 -1.38
C SER A 52 -7.00 -5.02 -2.09
N MET A 53 -5.83 -4.61 -1.65
CA MET A 53 -5.04 -3.58 -2.30
C MET A 53 -3.64 -4.10 -2.56
N MET A 54 -3.21 -4.05 -3.81
CA MET A 54 -1.85 -4.35 -4.22
C MET A 54 -1.15 -3.08 -4.69
N LEU A 55 0.05 -2.85 -4.20
CA LEU A 55 0.92 -1.76 -4.65
C LEU A 55 2.19 -2.30 -5.27
N ARG A 56 2.79 -1.51 -6.16
CA ARG A 56 4.07 -1.81 -6.78
C ARG A 56 5.21 -1.48 -5.82
N ASP A 57 6.06 -2.46 -5.56
CA ASP A 57 7.34 -2.30 -4.87
C ASP A 57 8.47 -2.73 -5.82
N GLY A 58 9.12 -1.75 -6.42
CA GLY A 58 10.09 -1.98 -7.48
C GLY A 58 9.49 -2.71 -8.68
N ARG A 59 9.87 -3.97 -8.89
CA ARG A 59 9.33 -4.86 -9.95
C ARG A 59 8.26 -5.82 -9.44
N ALA A 60 8.07 -5.90 -8.14
CA ALA A 60 7.08 -6.78 -7.51
C ALA A 60 5.76 -6.07 -7.26
N HIS A 61 4.69 -6.85 -7.13
CA HIS A 61 3.40 -6.39 -6.62
C HIS A 61 3.19 -7.02 -5.25
N VAL A 62 2.91 -6.17 -4.25
CA VAL A 62 2.77 -6.59 -2.86
C VAL A 62 1.34 -6.27 -2.40
N THR A 63 0.67 -7.24 -1.78
CA THR A 63 -0.60 -7.00 -1.09
C THR A 63 -0.32 -6.21 0.17
N VAL A 64 -0.74 -4.94 0.20
CA VAL A 64 -0.54 -4.02 1.33
C VAL A 64 -1.71 -4.01 2.30
N ALA A 65 -2.89 -4.47 1.85
CA ALA A 65 -4.08 -4.69 2.68
C ALA A 65 -4.99 -5.72 2.03
N ALA A 66 -5.72 -6.48 2.85
CA ALA A 66 -6.78 -7.38 2.44
C ALA A 66 -7.83 -7.44 3.57
N THR A 67 -9.11 -7.64 3.21
CA THR A 67 -10.18 -7.77 4.22
C THR A 67 -10.08 -9.07 4.99
N ASP A 68 -9.55 -10.12 4.35
CA ASP A 68 -9.47 -11.47 4.91
C ASP A 68 -8.46 -12.36 4.16
N ASP A 69 -8.36 -13.61 4.58
CA ASP A 69 -7.46 -14.62 4.00
C ASP A 69 -7.86 -15.00 2.56
N ILE A 70 -9.14 -14.87 2.18
CA ILE A 70 -9.60 -15.20 0.82
C ILE A 70 -9.06 -14.17 -0.15
N ALA A 71 -9.24 -12.87 0.12
CA ALA A 71 -8.69 -11.79 -0.70
C ALA A 71 -7.16 -11.90 -0.83
N TYR A 72 -6.45 -12.12 0.28
CA TYR A 72 -5.00 -12.29 0.26
C TYR A 72 -4.56 -13.50 -0.58
N ARG A 73 -5.31 -14.60 -0.51
CA ARG A 73 -5.03 -15.83 -1.27
C ARG A 73 -5.23 -15.62 -2.77
N VAL A 74 -6.30 -14.93 -3.17
CA VAL A 74 -6.54 -14.59 -4.59
C VAL A 74 -5.39 -13.76 -5.15
N ASP A 75 -4.95 -12.72 -4.45
CA ASP A 75 -3.78 -11.93 -4.83
C ASP A 75 -2.51 -12.78 -4.95
N SER A 76 -2.35 -13.78 -4.08
CA SER A 76 -1.20 -14.70 -4.13
C SER A 76 -1.23 -15.57 -5.37
N PHE A 77 -2.41 -16.05 -5.79
CA PHE A 77 -2.59 -16.79 -7.04
C PHE A 77 -2.33 -15.91 -8.25
N GLU A 78 -2.79 -14.65 -8.24
CA GLU A 78 -2.54 -13.69 -9.31
C GLU A 78 -1.04 -13.47 -9.52
N ARG A 79 -0.29 -13.25 -8.44
CA ARG A 79 1.19 -13.15 -8.50
C ARG A 79 1.86 -14.44 -9.00
N ALA A 80 1.38 -15.59 -8.56
CA ALA A 80 1.98 -16.89 -8.91
C ALA A 80 1.73 -17.27 -10.37
N THR A 81 0.54 -16.97 -10.90
CA THR A 81 0.15 -17.29 -12.29
C THR A 81 0.63 -16.24 -13.29
N GLY A 82 0.85 -15.00 -12.84
CA GLY A 82 1.11 -13.86 -13.71
C GLY A 82 -0.09 -13.47 -14.58
N GLU A 83 -1.31 -13.82 -14.14
CA GLU A 83 -2.58 -13.52 -14.81
C GLU A 83 -3.53 -12.90 -13.78
N GLY A 84 -4.32 -11.88 -14.19
CA GLY A 84 -5.39 -11.38 -13.35
C GLY A 84 -5.74 -9.90 -13.54
N PRO A 85 -6.85 -9.48 -12.93
CA PRO A 85 -7.40 -8.13 -13.11
C PRO A 85 -6.47 -7.04 -12.59
N CYS A 86 -5.70 -7.29 -11.53
CA CYS A 86 -4.74 -6.31 -11.01
C CYS A 86 -3.58 -6.08 -11.99
N LEU A 87 -3.02 -7.16 -12.53
CA LEU A 87 -1.90 -7.08 -13.48
C LEU A 87 -2.35 -6.40 -14.77
N ASP A 88 -3.52 -6.80 -15.32
CA ASP A 88 -4.07 -6.19 -16.53
C ASP A 88 -4.48 -4.72 -16.29
N ALA A 89 -5.02 -4.36 -15.12
CA ALA A 89 -5.33 -2.97 -14.77
C ALA A 89 -4.08 -2.08 -14.73
N LEU A 90 -2.90 -2.64 -14.54
CA LEU A 90 -1.64 -1.92 -14.63
C LEU A 90 -1.20 -1.68 -16.08
N ASP A 91 -1.59 -2.53 -17.01
CA ASP A 91 -1.25 -2.42 -18.43
C ASP A 91 -2.33 -1.69 -19.23
N ASP A 92 -3.62 -1.94 -18.93
CA ASP A 92 -4.77 -1.33 -19.58
C ASP A 92 -5.31 -0.13 -18.78
N ASP A 93 -5.99 0.80 -19.48
CA ASP A 93 -6.60 1.98 -18.89
C ASP A 93 -8.02 1.74 -18.36
N SER A 94 -8.61 0.60 -18.69
CA SER A 94 -9.96 0.21 -18.28
C SER A 94 -9.96 -0.58 -16.96
N ALA A 95 -11.09 -0.49 -16.24
CA ALA A 95 -11.37 -1.42 -15.16
C ALA A 95 -11.50 -2.83 -15.73
N GLN A 96 -10.92 -3.81 -15.05
CA GLN A 96 -10.99 -5.21 -15.45
C GLN A 96 -12.13 -5.88 -14.68
N LEU A 97 -13.03 -6.56 -15.42
CA LEU A 97 -14.19 -7.25 -14.86
C LEU A 97 -14.24 -8.67 -15.39
N GLU A 98 -14.42 -9.63 -14.49
CA GLU A 98 -14.80 -11.00 -14.76
C GLU A 98 -16.06 -11.34 -13.96
N ALA A 99 -17.17 -11.54 -14.66
CA ALA A 99 -18.47 -11.73 -14.02
C ALA A 99 -18.63 -13.11 -13.39
N ASP A 100 -18.08 -14.15 -14.03
CA ASP A 100 -18.08 -15.52 -13.52
C ASP A 100 -16.88 -16.32 -14.06
N LEU A 101 -15.96 -16.64 -13.19
CA LEU A 101 -14.75 -17.41 -13.50
C LEU A 101 -15.04 -18.78 -14.13
N ARG A 102 -16.23 -19.37 -13.89
CA ARG A 102 -16.64 -20.65 -14.51
C ARG A 102 -17.18 -20.52 -15.93
N ALA A 103 -17.57 -19.32 -16.34
CA ALA A 103 -18.14 -19.08 -17.67
C ALA A 103 -17.09 -19.01 -18.80
N GLY A 104 -15.82 -19.12 -18.44
CA GLY A 104 -14.66 -18.96 -19.30
C GLY A 104 -13.98 -17.62 -19.03
N SER A 105 -12.80 -17.70 -18.43
CA SER A 105 -12.05 -16.52 -17.99
C SER A 105 -10.95 -16.15 -18.97
N ARG A 106 -10.66 -14.86 -19.08
CA ARG A 106 -9.46 -14.34 -19.76
C ARG A 106 -8.17 -14.79 -19.05
N TRP A 107 -8.27 -15.19 -17.78
CA TRP A 107 -7.17 -15.62 -16.92
C TRP A 107 -7.35 -17.10 -16.51
N PRO A 108 -7.14 -18.06 -17.44
CA PRO A 108 -7.51 -19.45 -17.19
C PRO A 108 -6.72 -20.12 -16.06
N ARG A 109 -5.44 -19.76 -15.87
CA ARG A 109 -4.63 -20.32 -14.78
C ARG A 109 -5.04 -19.75 -13.43
N LEU A 110 -5.31 -18.43 -13.36
CA LEU A 110 -5.83 -17.79 -12.17
C LEU A 110 -7.21 -18.36 -11.82
N ALA A 111 -8.13 -18.42 -12.81
CA ALA A 111 -9.49 -18.93 -12.60
C ALA A 111 -9.48 -20.36 -12.03
N ALA A 112 -8.61 -21.24 -12.55
CA ALA A 112 -8.47 -22.59 -12.05
C ALA A 112 -8.05 -22.61 -10.56
N ALA A 113 -7.02 -21.84 -10.20
CA ALA A 113 -6.53 -21.78 -8.82
C ALA A 113 -7.57 -21.18 -7.86
N VAL A 114 -8.23 -20.09 -8.26
CA VAL A 114 -9.24 -19.41 -7.45
C VAL A 114 -10.44 -20.33 -7.21
N LEU A 115 -10.97 -20.97 -8.25
CA LEU A 115 -12.14 -21.86 -8.16
C LEU A 115 -11.87 -23.16 -7.37
N GLU A 116 -10.62 -23.60 -7.30
CA GLU A 116 -10.23 -24.78 -6.53
C GLU A 116 -10.09 -24.47 -5.03
N HIS A 117 -9.65 -23.26 -4.68
CA HIS A 117 -9.20 -22.96 -3.32
C HIS A 117 -9.99 -21.86 -2.60
N THR A 118 -10.95 -21.23 -3.27
CA THR A 118 -11.78 -20.16 -2.70
C THR A 118 -13.24 -20.26 -3.20
N PRO A 119 -14.18 -19.59 -2.52
CA PRO A 119 -15.57 -19.49 -3.00
C PRO A 119 -15.74 -18.48 -4.14
N VAL A 120 -14.73 -17.66 -4.44
CA VAL A 120 -14.83 -16.53 -5.36
C VAL A 120 -15.24 -16.94 -6.76
N ARG A 121 -16.22 -16.21 -7.30
CA ARG A 121 -16.83 -16.41 -8.62
C ARG A 121 -16.65 -15.21 -9.55
N GLY A 122 -16.71 -14.00 -9.01
CA GLY A 122 -16.55 -12.76 -9.76
C GLY A 122 -15.35 -11.95 -9.26
N MET A 123 -14.71 -11.20 -10.17
CA MET A 123 -13.55 -10.39 -9.86
C MET A 123 -13.64 -9.03 -10.57
N MET A 124 -13.19 -7.98 -9.89
CA MET A 124 -13.07 -6.63 -10.44
C MET A 124 -11.76 -6.00 -9.99
N GLY A 125 -10.99 -5.40 -10.92
CA GLY A 125 -9.75 -4.70 -10.63
C GLY A 125 -9.78 -3.25 -11.12
N PHE A 126 -9.40 -2.32 -10.26
CA PHE A 126 -9.28 -0.91 -10.58
C PHE A 126 -7.86 -0.43 -10.29
N ARG A 127 -7.23 0.17 -11.32
CA ARG A 127 -5.89 0.76 -11.15
C ARG A 127 -5.90 1.91 -10.16
N LEU A 128 -4.79 2.06 -9.45
CA LEU A 128 -4.51 3.20 -8.57
C LEU A 128 -3.44 4.08 -9.21
N LEU A 129 -3.69 5.39 -9.23
CA LEU A 129 -2.84 6.38 -9.87
C LEU A 129 -2.25 7.34 -8.83
N VAL A 130 -0.95 7.58 -8.91
CA VAL A 130 -0.25 8.68 -8.23
C VAL A 130 0.51 9.46 -9.28
N ASP A 131 0.23 10.76 -9.41
CA ASP A 131 0.85 11.64 -10.41
C ASP A 131 0.82 11.04 -11.83
N GLN A 132 -0.34 10.53 -12.26
CA GLN A 132 -0.58 9.85 -13.54
C GLN A 132 0.19 8.54 -13.74
N ARG A 133 0.91 8.06 -12.72
CA ARG A 133 1.62 6.78 -12.77
C ARG A 133 0.78 5.70 -12.10
N LYS A 134 0.71 4.55 -12.73
CA LYS A 134 0.06 3.37 -12.18
C LYS A 134 0.94 2.80 -11.06
N VAL A 135 0.43 2.86 -9.83
CA VAL A 135 1.18 2.43 -8.63
C VAL A 135 0.65 1.14 -8.03
N GLY A 136 -0.52 0.69 -8.47
CA GLY A 136 -1.16 -0.51 -7.94
C GLY A 136 -2.58 -0.68 -8.42
N ALA A 137 -3.33 -1.53 -7.74
CA ALA A 137 -4.74 -1.74 -7.97
C ALA A 137 -5.49 -2.03 -6.66
N VAL A 138 -6.79 -1.70 -6.63
CA VAL A 138 -7.75 -2.24 -5.69
C VAL A 138 -8.51 -3.36 -6.37
N ASN A 139 -8.58 -4.51 -5.71
CA ASN A 139 -9.21 -5.72 -6.18
C ASN A 139 -10.45 -6.02 -5.35
N LEU A 140 -11.52 -6.42 -6.00
CA LEU A 140 -12.82 -6.70 -5.43
C LEU A 140 -13.23 -8.10 -5.88
N PHE A 141 -13.71 -8.91 -4.95
CA PHE A 141 -14.07 -10.29 -5.22
C PHE A 141 -15.48 -10.58 -4.72
N SER A 142 -16.22 -11.40 -5.48
CA SER A 142 -17.56 -11.85 -5.11
C SER A 142 -17.67 -13.37 -5.17
N ASP A 143 -18.32 -13.94 -4.17
CA ASP A 143 -18.69 -15.38 -4.14
C ASP A 143 -19.90 -15.68 -5.02
N THR A 144 -20.63 -14.65 -5.42
CA THR A 144 -21.82 -14.75 -6.26
C THR A 144 -21.49 -14.43 -7.72
N PRO A 145 -21.72 -15.34 -8.67
CA PRO A 145 -21.51 -15.06 -10.08
C PRO A 145 -22.43 -13.94 -10.57
N GLY A 146 -21.88 -13.01 -11.37
CA GLY A 146 -22.62 -11.89 -11.94
C GLY A 146 -23.04 -10.81 -10.94
N ALA A 147 -22.54 -10.83 -9.69
CA ALA A 147 -22.88 -9.84 -8.69
C ALA A 147 -22.32 -8.43 -9.03
N PHE A 148 -21.23 -8.37 -9.76
CA PHE A 148 -20.66 -7.10 -10.20
C PHE A 148 -21.41 -6.53 -11.41
N THR A 149 -22.48 -5.81 -11.12
CA THR A 149 -23.31 -5.09 -12.09
C THR A 149 -22.67 -3.77 -12.50
N ALA A 150 -23.31 -3.04 -13.44
CA ALA A 150 -22.88 -1.69 -13.80
C ALA A 150 -22.92 -0.72 -12.61
N ASP A 151 -23.88 -0.86 -11.70
CA ASP A 151 -23.98 -0.03 -10.48
C ASP A 151 -22.84 -0.37 -9.50
N ALA A 152 -22.51 -1.65 -9.36
CA ALA A 152 -21.35 -2.08 -8.57
C ALA A 152 -20.05 -1.49 -9.13
N ALA A 153 -19.86 -1.53 -10.45
CA ALA A 153 -18.69 -0.96 -11.12
C ALA A 153 -18.62 0.57 -10.95
N ALA A 154 -19.76 1.27 -11.00
CA ALA A 154 -19.81 2.72 -10.75
C ALA A 154 -19.40 3.05 -9.31
N SER A 155 -19.94 2.34 -8.32
CA SER A 155 -19.56 2.51 -6.91
C SER A 155 -18.10 2.22 -6.67
N ALA A 156 -17.59 1.14 -7.25
CA ALA A 156 -16.17 0.77 -7.16
C ALA A 156 -15.24 1.81 -7.83
N SER A 157 -15.67 2.43 -8.94
CA SER A 157 -14.90 3.50 -9.61
C SER A 157 -14.74 4.72 -8.72
N VAL A 158 -15.79 5.13 -7.99
CA VAL A 158 -15.72 6.24 -7.02
C VAL A 158 -14.76 5.91 -5.88
N LEU A 159 -14.86 4.70 -5.33
CA LEU A 159 -13.96 4.25 -4.28
C LEU A 159 -12.50 4.18 -4.76
N ALA A 160 -12.25 3.68 -5.97
CA ALA A 160 -10.91 3.61 -6.54
C ALA A 160 -10.29 4.99 -6.76
N ALA A 161 -11.09 5.98 -7.18
CA ALA A 161 -10.65 7.37 -7.28
C ALA A 161 -10.28 7.94 -5.91
N PHE A 162 -11.11 7.72 -4.89
CA PHE A 162 -10.81 8.13 -3.51
C PHE A 162 -9.56 7.43 -2.97
N THR A 163 -9.42 6.13 -3.23
CA THR A 163 -8.23 5.35 -2.85
C THR A 163 -6.96 5.90 -3.51
N SER A 164 -7.01 6.29 -4.79
CA SER A 164 -5.87 6.91 -5.48
C SER A 164 -5.43 8.23 -4.85
N VAL A 165 -6.39 9.06 -4.41
CA VAL A 165 -6.10 10.31 -3.67
C VAL A 165 -5.44 9.98 -2.33
N THR A 166 -5.94 8.99 -1.62
CA THR A 166 -5.37 8.56 -0.32
C THR A 166 -3.95 8.02 -0.48
N VAL A 167 -3.71 7.13 -1.44
CA VAL A 167 -2.36 6.61 -1.73
C VAL A 167 -1.40 7.75 -2.09
N THR A 168 -1.87 8.73 -2.87
CA THR A 168 -1.08 9.93 -3.20
C THR A 168 -0.71 10.73 -1.94
N ALA A 169 -1.66 10.95 -1.03
CA ALA A 169 -1.42 11.70 0.20
C ALA A 169 -0.43 10.97 1.13
N VAL A 170 -0.59 9.66 1.29
CA VAL A 170 0.31 8.82 2.07
C VAL A 170 1.72 8.84 1.48
N THR A 171 1.88 8.59 0.19
CA THR A 171 3.18 8.57 -0.49
C THR A 171 3.91 9.92 -0.37
N ARG A 172 3.20 11.03 -0.53
CA ARG A 172 3.78 12.37 -0.36
C ARG A 172 4.13 12.68 1.09
N GLY A 173 3.35 12.18 2.04
CA GLY A 173 3.65 12.28 3.46
C GLY A 173 4.95 11.56 3.82
N ASP A 174 5.13 10.35 3.32
CA ASP A 174 6.35 9.57 3.50
C ASP A 174 7.57 10.22 2.82
N ASP A 175 7.41 10.80 1.64
CA ASP A 175 8.46 11.55 0.94
C ASP A 175 8.92 12.76 1.74
N ILE A 176 8.01 13.53 2.33
CA ILE A 176 8.31 14.68 3.19
C ILE A 176 9.02 14.23 4.48
N ALA A 177 8.56 13.16 5.11
CA ALA A 177 9.18 12.60 6.30
C ALA A 177 10.61 12.11 6.01
N SER A 178 10.79 11.40 4.89
CA SER A 178 12.09 10.92 4.41
C SER A 178 13.05 12.08 4.09
N LEU A 179 12.55 13.13 3.44
CA LEU A 179 13.33 14.33 3.15
C LEU A 179 13.76 15.05 4.44
N ARG A 180 12.86 15.21 5.41
CA ARG A 180 13.17 15.80 6.73
C ARG A 180 14.21 14.98 7.48
N ALA A 181 14.09 13.65 7.47
CA ALA A 181 15.06 12.75 8.08
C ALA A 181 16.43 12.87 7.40
N GLY A 182 16.47 12.95 6.06
CA GLY A 182 17.69 13.18 5.29
C GLY A 182 18.37 14.51 5.62
N LEU A 183 17.61 15.62 5.67
CA LEU A 183 18.13 16.94 6.05
C LEU A 183 18.67 16.96 7.48
N THR A 184 17.97 16.33 8.42
CA THR A 184 18.43 16.21 9.81
C THR A 184 19.72 15.39 9.89
N SER A 185 19.77 14.27 9.17
CA SER A 185 20.98 13.42 9.11
C SER A 185 22.18 14.17 8.54
N ASN A 186 22.01 14.90 7.45
CA ASN A 186 23.07 15.70 6.83
C ASN A 186 23.58 16.81 7.78
N ARG A 187 22.67 17.46 8.52
CA ARG A 187 23.03 18.47 9.52
C ARG A 187 23.86 17.88 10.66
N GLU A 188 23.51 16.72 11.18
CA GLU A 188 24.26 16.04 12.23
C GLU A 188 25.63 15.55 11.72
N ILE A 189 25.70 15.03 10.50
CA ILE A 189 26.96 14.65 9.84
C ILE A 189 27.87 15.88 9.70
N GLY A 190 27.35 17.01 9.20
CA GLY A 190 28.13 18.26 9.06
C GLY A 190 28.65 18.78 10.40
N LYS A 191 27.87 18.73 11.47
CA LYS A 191 28.31 19.08 12.82
C LYS A 191 29.46 18.17 13.31
N ALA A 192 29.31 16.85 13.14
CA ALA A 192 30.31 15.88 13.53
C ALA A 192 31.63 16.08 12.76
N VAL A 193 31.53 16.31 11.44
CA VAL A 193 32.70 16.64 10.60
C VAL A 193 33.40 17.93 11.12
N GLY A 194 32.64 19.00 11.37
CA GLY A 194 33.18 20.23 11.91
C GLY A 194 33.87 20.06 13.27
N LEU A 195 33.32 19.22 14.16
CA LEU A 195 33.96 18.88 15.44
C LEU A 195 35.26 18.09 15.23
N LEU A 196 35.29 17.10 14.34
CA LEU A 196 36.48 16.32 14.02
C LEU A 196 37.57 17.17 13.38
N MET A 197 37.23 18.09 12.47
CA MET A 197 38.16 19.07 11.92
C MET A 197 38.83 19.89 13.01
N GLY A 198 38.06 20.38 14.00
CA GLY A 198 38.55 21.19 15.09
C GLY A 198 39.42 20.42 16.10
N LEU A 199 38.99 19.20 16.45
CA LEU A 199 39.67 18.38 17.47
C LEU A 199 40.93 17.70 16.92
N GLU A 200 40.87 17.17 15.70
CA GLU A 200 41.95 16.35 15.12
C GLU A 200 42.79 17.13 14.09
N ARG A 201 42.44 18.39 13.81
CA ARG A 201 43.12 19.27 12.83
C ARG A 201 43.12 18.68 11.42
N LEU A 202 42.02 18.03 11.03
CA LEU A 202 41.81 17.41 9.74
C LEU A 202 41.16 18.40 8.75
N SER A 203 41.38 18.16 7.46
CA SER A 203 40.55 18.77 6.41
C SER A 203 39.12 18.19 6.46
N GLU A 204 38.18 18.82 5.75
CA GLU A 204 36.79 18.34 5.66
C GLU A 204 36.70 16.92 5.11
N ASP A 205 37.45 16.64 4.03
CA ASP A 205 37.48 15.32 3.40
C ASP A 205 38.06 14.25 4.34
N GLU A 206 39.14 14.56 5.03
CA GLU A 206 39.76 13.63 5.99
C GLU A 206 38.85 13.36 7.19
N ALA A 207 38.17 14.38 7.70
CA ALA A 207 37.23 14.24 8.81
C ALA A 207 35.99 13.42 8.40
N PHE A 208 35.45 13.63 7.20
CA PHE A 208 34.34 12.83 6.66
C PHE A 208 34.76 11.38 6.43
N ASP A 209 35.97 11.15 5.87
CA ASP A 209 36.50 9.79 5.66
C ASP A 209 36.78 9.06 6.99
N LEU A 210 37.22 9.77 8.03
CA LEU A 210 37.36 9.21 9.37
C LEU A 210 35.99 8.77 9.92
N LEU A 211 34.99 9.65 9.84
CA LEU A 211 33.63 9.37 10.30
C LEU A 211 33.04 8.15 9.56
N ARG A 212 33.22 8.07 8.25
CA ARG A 212 32.72 6.98 7.40
C ARG A 212 33.38 5.64 7.74
N ARG A 213 34.70 5.59 7.89
CA ARG A 213 35.45 4.37 8.26
C ARG A 213 35.03 3.88 9.64
N THR A 214 34.98 4.76 10.62
CA THR A 214 34.54 4.40 11.98
C THR A 214 33.10 3.85 12.00
N SER A 215 32.21 4.45 11.21
CA SER A 215 30.84 3.95 11.04
C SER A 215 30.80 2.52 10.47
N GLN A 216 31.64 2.22 9.48
CA GLN A 216 31.77 0.88 8.89
C GLN A 216 32.34 -0.12 9.89
N ASP A 217 33.42 0.24 10.62
CA ASP A 217 34.06 -0.62 11.61
C ASP A 217 33.12 -0.98 12.76
N MET A 218 32.29 -0.02 13.17
CA MET A 218 31.28 -0.21 14.23
C MET A 218 29.96 -0.82 13.72
N ASN A 219 29.79 -0.99 12.42
CA ASN A 219 28.56 -1.47 11.77
C ASN A 219 27.30 -0.66 12.18
N ILE A 220 27.42 0.66 12.23
CA ILE A 220 26.32 1.58 12.52
C ILE A 220 26.19 2.61 11.41
N LYS A 221 25.00 3.23 11.26
CA LYS A 221 24.79 4.27 10.24
C LYS A 221 25.65 5.51 10.56
N VAL A 222 26.22 6.15 9.52
CA VAL A 222 27.05 7.36 9.65
C VAL A 222 26.34 8.47 10.45
N ALA A 223 25.03 8.65 10.19
CA ALA A 223 24.20 9.62 10.91
C ALA A 223 24.05 9.29 12.41
N ASP A 224 24.03 8.01 12.78
CA ASP A 224 23.93 7.58 14.19
C ASP A 224 25.27 7.81 14.91
N LEU A 225 26.39 7.55 14.24
CA LEU A 225 27.72 7.87 14.75
C LEU A 225 27.88 9.38 14.91
N ALA A 226 27.48 10.16 13.90
CA ALA A 226 27.53 11.62 13.93
C ALA A 226 26.76 12.20 15.14
N ARG A 227 25.55 11.71 15.39
CA ARG A 227 24.77 12.10 16.59
C ARG A 227 25.48 11.78 17.90
N ARG A 228 26.15 10.63 18.00
CA ARG A 228 26.94 10.27 19.19
C ARG A 228 28.15 11.18 19.43
N ILE A 229 28.77 11.64 18.35
CA ILE A 229 29.91 12.60 18.44
C ILE A 229 29.42 13.98 18.84
N VAL A 230 28.30 14.44 18.31
CA VAL A 230 27.75 15.78 18.58
C VAL A 230 27.11 15.87 19.96
N ASP A 231 26.51 14.78 20.48
CA ASP A 231 25.84 14.76 21.78
C ASP A 231 26.36 13.62 22.68
N PRO A 232 27.58 13.77 23.24
CA PRO A 232 28.20 12.76 24.09
C PRO A 232 27.45 12.54 25.43
N HIS A 233 26.56 13.46 25.83
CA HIS A 233 25.90 13.42 27.14
C HIS A 233 24.67 12.52 27.17
N ARG A 234 24.17 12.05 26.01
CA ARG A 234 22.98 11.19 25.91
C ARG A 234 23.22 9.70 26.20
N ASN A 235 24.49 9.27 26.30
CA ASN A 235 24.87 7.87 26.58
C ASN A 235 25.38 7.62 28.00
N GLY A 236 25.24 8.58 28.91
CA GLY A 236 25.82 8.54 30.27
C GLY A 236 24.81 8.09 31.36
N HIS A 237 23.70 7.43 31.08
CA HIS A 237 22.81 6.89 32.11
C HIS A 237 22.31 5.49 31.72
N ARG A 238 23.19 4.51 31.89
CA ARG A 238 22.85 3.11 32.18
C ARG A 238 24.00 2.53 32.99
N ASP A 239 23.96 2.74 34.28
CA ASP A 239 24.53 1.87 35.29
C ASP A 239 23.37 1.08 35.96
#